data_c5e6dd1870d80b2aeec8562cad1ed080
#
_entry.id   c5e6dd1870d80b2aeec8562cad1ed080
#
_cell.length_a   1.000
_cell.length_b   1.000
_cell.length_c   1.000
_cell.angle_alpha   90.00
_cell.angle_beta   90.00
_cell.angle_gamma   90.00
#
_symmetry.space_group_name_H-M   'P 1'
#
loop_
_entity.id
_entity.type
_entity.pdbx_description
1 polymer ?
#
loop_
_entity_poly.entity_id
_entity_poly.type
_entity_poly.pdbx_seq_one_letter_code
_entity_poly.pdbx_strand_id
1 'polypeptide(L)'
;MKVLVQTKLSLGRTWPSFAFCPVAELISTIDIDSHTRRELYAVDIDANQLQLSNLNKHERDTIVENGVIVHDQILSIEKIWIDNILIDLNIVLPFISYTPHYHQGYLDYCKNNNVDAANTINTYDLHFNGIWQFEFELPFWSWYHQLRLMDLTRGLNQSQIERYIGQFDTETKQMLIALKEYVK
;
A
#
# COMPACT_ATOMS: atom_id res chain seq x y z
N MET A 1 -4.67 17.04 -0.26
CA MET A 1 -3.83 16.12 -1.12
C MET A 1 -4.75 15.06 -1.67
N LYS A 2 -4.73 14.86 -2.98
CA LYS A 2 -5.57 13.83 -3.63
C LYS A 2 -4.80 12.53 -3.76
N VAL A 3 -5.37 11.46 -3.24
CA VAL A 3 -4.78 10.11 -3.29
C VAL A 3 -5.70 9.21 -4.10
N LEU A 4 -5.13 8.44 -5.05
CA LEU A 4 -5.83 7.36 -5.71
C LEU A 4 -5.27 6.03 -5.20
N VAL A 5 -6.14 5.11 -4.85
CA VAL A 5 -5.78 3.78 -4.36
C VAL A 5 -6.41 2.73 -5.27
N GLN A 6 -5.59 1.92 -5.89
CA GLN A 6 -6.04 0.73 -6.61
C GLN A 6 -5.95 -0.48 -5.69
N THR A 7 -7.08 -1.12 -5.48
CA THR A 7 -7.17 -2.38 -4.74
C THR A 7 -7.41 -3.54 -5.70
N LYS A 8 -6.96 -4.72 -5.31
CA LYS A 8 -7.33 -6.00 -5.90
C LYS A 8 -8.08 -6.81 -4.85
N LEU A 9 -9.24 -7.28 -5.22
CA LEU A 9 -10.12 -8.06 -4.36
C LEU A 9 -10.16 -9.49 -4.88
N SER A 10 -9.94 -10.45 -3.99
CA SER A 10 -10.13 -11.88 -4.27
C SER A 10 -11.38 -12.38 -3.55
N LEU A 11 -12.21 -13.11 -4.28
CA LEU A 11 -13.45 -13.67 -3.80
C LEU A 11 -13.19 -14.94 -3.00
N GLY A 12 -13.60 -14.94 -1.72
CA GLY A 12 -13.85 -16.17 -0.96
C GLY A 12 -15.28 -16.65 -1.24
N ARG A 13 -16.10 -16.78 -0.21
CA ARG A 13 -17.56 -16.94 -0.39
C ARG A 13 -18.25 -15.61 -0.67
N THR A 14 -17.68 -14.53 -0.13
CA THR A 14 -18.13 -13.16 -0.36
C THR A 14 -16.97 -12.29 -0.80
N TRP A 15 -17.26 -11.14 -1.41
CA TRP A 15 -16.26 -10.13 -1.70
C TRP A 15 -15.81 -9.44 -0.41
N PRO A 16 -14.53 -9.01 -0.31
CA PRO A 16 -14.08 -8.16 0.78
C PRO A 16 -14.95 -6.90 0.91
N SER A 17 -15.28 -6.53 2.13
CA SER A 17 -15.90 -5.25 2.45
C SER A 17 -14.94 -4.43 3.30
N PHE A 18 -14.71 -3.19 2.92
CA PHE A 18 -13.76 -2.32 3.59
C PHE A 18 -14.20 -0.86 3.53
N ALA A 19 -13.61 -0.05 4.39
CA ALA A 19 -13.87 1.38 4.43
C ALA A 19 -12.54 2.15 4.55
N PHE A 20 -12.44 3.24 3.81
CA PHE A 20 -11.35 4.20 3.97
C PHE A 20 -11.67 5.25 5.03
N CYS A 21 -10.64 5.72 5.73
CA CYS A 21 -10.68 6.89 6.57
C CYS A 21 -9.51 7.82 6.20
N PRO A 22 -9.77 9.03 5.67
CA PRO A 22 -11.10 9.59 5.35
C PRO A 22 -11.86 8.79 4.27
N VAL A 23 -13.15 9.07 4.12
CA VAL A 23 -14.05 8.35 3.20
C VAL A 23 -13.57 8.51 1.76
N ALA A 24 -13.58 7.42 1.01
CA ALA A 24 -13.18 7.36 -0.38
C ALA A 24 -14.39 7.32 -1.32
N GLU A 25 -14.21 7.85 -2.52
CA GLU A 25 -15.13 7.69 -3.64
C GLU A 25 -14.65 6.55 -4.55
N LEU A 26 -15.53 5.59 -4.85
CA LEU A 26 -15.26 4.55 -5.83
C LEU A 26 -15.33 5.15 -7.25
N ILE A 27 -14.21 5.15 -7.96
CA ILE A 27 -14.10 5.71 -9.32
C ILE A 27 -14.42 4.66 -10.37
N SER A 28 -13.91 3.44 -10.22
CA SER A 28 -14.11 2.38 -11.19
C SER A 28 -13.94 0.99 -10.59
N THR A 29 -14.61 0.02 -11.21
CA THR A 29 -14.47 -1.41 -10.92
C THR A 29 -14.18 -2.13 -12.24
N ILE A 30 -13.22 -3.05 -12.24
CA ILE A 30 -12.85 -3.90 -13.37
C ILE A 30 -12.81 -5.34 -12.90
N ASP A 31 -13.69 -6.18 -13.41
CA ASP A 31 -13.62 -7.62 -13.18
C ASP A 31 -12.50 -8.20 -14.03
N ILE A 32 -11.56 -8.91 -13.39
CA ILE A 32 -10.44 -9.60 -14.04
C ILE A 32 -10.91 -10.99 -14.46
N ASP A 33 -11.58 -11.67 -13.54
CA ASP A 33 -12.19 -12.99 -13.73
C ASP A 33 -13.37 -13.15 -12.74
N SER A 34 -13.93 -14.36 -12.65
CA SER A 34 -15.05 -14.66 -11.75
C SER A 34 -14.73 -14.55 -10.24
N HIS A 35 -13.44 -14.51 -9.88
CA HIS A 35 -12.98 -14.54 -8.49
C HIS A 35 -12.07 -13.35 -8.14
N THR A 36 -11.78 -12.49 -9.11
CA THR A 36 -10.84 -11.38 -8.92
C THR A 36 -11.34 -10.12 -9.60
N ARG A 37 -11.34 -9.02 -8.87
CA ARG A 37 -11.63 -7.69 -9.43
C ARG A 37 -10.66 -6.64 -8.91
N ARG A 38 -10.52 -5.55 -9.65
CA ARG A 38 -9.82 -4.33 -9.23
C ARG A 38 -10.80 -3.20 -9.04
N GLU A 39 -10.56 -2.42 -8.03
CA GLU A 39 -11.31 -1.21 -7.75
C GLU A 39 -10.35 -0.03 -7.59
N LEU A 40 -10.73 1.12 -8.12
CA LEU A 40 -9.98 2.37 -7.98
C LEU A 40 -10.79 3.34 -7.14
N TYR A 41 -10.17 3.86 -6.10
CA TYR A 41 -10.76 4.81 -5.16
C TYR A 41 -10.03 6.14 -5.18
N ALA A 42 -10.77 7.25 -5.04
CA ALA A 42 -10.23 8.57 -4.75
C ALA A 42 -10.49 8.93 -3.29
N VAL A 43 -9.45 9.41 -2.63
CA VAL A 43 -9.48 9.85 -1.22
C VAL A 43 -8.86 11.24 -1.14
N ASP A 44 -9.56 12.19 -0.54
CA ASP A 44 -8.99 13.49 -0.21
C ASP A 44 -8.44 13.46 1.22
N ILE A 45 -7.14 13.67 1.36
CA ILE A 45 -6.44 13.61 2.64
C ILE A 45 -5.96 14.99 3.03
N ASP A 46 -6.33 15.42 4.23
CA ASP A 46 -5.89 16.65 4.90
C ASP A 46 -4.93 16.38 6.08
N ALA A 47 -4.70 15.12 6.39
CA ALA A 47 -3.82 14.63 7.44
C ALA A 47 -2.57 13.93 6.86
N ASN A 48 -1.72 13.42 7.71
CA ASN A 48 -0.50 12.68 7.36
C ASN A 48 -0.69 11.15 7.38
N GLN A 49 -1.93 10.70 7.18
CA GLN A 49 -2.30 9.28 7.30
C GLN A 49 -3.43 8.92 6.35
N LEU A 50 -3.30 7.76 5.72
CA LEU A 50 -4.38 7.05 5.03
C LEU A 50 -4.66 5.75 5.78
N GLN A 51 -5.92 5.51 6.12
CA GLN A 51 -6.34 4.30 6.81
C GLN A 51 -7.39 3.54 6.00
N LEU A 52 -7.33 2.22 6.08
CA LEU A 52 -8.31 1.31 5.51
C LEU A 52 -8.66 0.23 6.54
N SER A 53 -9.95 0.02 6.77
CA SER A 53 -10.47 -1.03 7.65
C SER A 53 -11.07 -2.15 6.81
N ASN A 54 -10.53 -3.38 6.92
CA ASN A 54 -11.13 -4.59 6.35
C ASN A 54 -12.09 -5.20 7.38
N LEU A 55 -13.36 -5.40 7.01
CA LEU A 55 -14.43 -5.47 8.01
C LEU A 55 -15.22 -6.77 8.09
N ASN A 56 -15.29 -7.61 7.03
CA ASN A 56 -16.31 -8.68 7.00
C ASN A 56 -15.79 -10.04 6.61
N LYS A 57 -14.51 -10.30 6.76
CA LYS A 57 -13.99 -11.65 6.55
C LYS A 57 -14.41 -12.58 7.69
N HIS A 58 -14.92 -13.75 7.35
CA HIS A 58 -15.24 -14.84 8.24
C HIS A 58 -14.36 -16.06 7.92
N GLU A 59 -14.22 -17.00 8.85
CA GLU A 59 -13.46 -18.25 8.63
C GLU A 59 -13.92 -19.01 7.38
N ARG A 60 -15.24 -19.01 7.12
CA ARG A 60 -15.86 -19.66 5.96
C ARG A 60 -15.50 -19.02 4.60
N ASP A 61 -14.91 -17.83 4.60
CA ASP A 61 -14.50 -17.14 3.37
C ASP A 61 -13.15 -17.65 2.84
N THR A 62 -12.44 -18.47 3.62
CA THR A 62 -11.32 -19.28 3.17
C THR A 62 -11.84 -20.68 2.80
N ILE A 63 -11.77 -21.05 1.53
CA ILE A 63 -12.22 -22.33 1.02
C ILE A 63 -11.04 -23.27 0.91
N VAL A 64 -11.09 -24.37 1.64
CA VAL A 64 -10.02 -25.38 1.69
C VAL A 64 -10.55 -26.69 1.08
N GLU A 65 -9.83 -27.23 0.09
CA GLU A 65 -10.09 -28.54 -0.50
C GLU A 65 -8.85 -29.42 -0.36
N ASN A 66 -9.03 -30.62 0.19
CA ASN A 66 -7.93 -31.59 0.42
C ASN A 66 -6.71 -30.99 1.17
N GLY A 67 -6.97 -30.06 2.13
CA GLY A 67 -5.93 -29.39 2.90
C GLY A 67 -5.22 -28.24 2.19
N VAL A 68 -5.67 -27.85 0.99
CA VAL A 68 -5.13 -26.74 0.20
C VAL A 68 -6.17 -25.62 0.13
N ILE A 69 -5.74 -24.39 0.35
CA ILE A 69 -6.59 -23.20 0.14
C ILE A 69 -6.78 -23.03 -1.37
N VAL A 70 -8.02 -23.15 -1.86
CA VAL A 70 -8.37 -22.98 -3.28
C VAL A 70 -8.93 -21.58 -3.54
N HIS A 71 -9.64 -20.98 -2.58
CA HIS A 71 -10.09 -19.60 -2.64
C HIS A 71 -9.98 -18.95 -1.26
N ASP A 72 -9.64 -17.68 -1.25
CA ASP A 72 -9.62 -16.89 -0.03
C ASP A 72 -10.10 -15.46 -0.29
N GLN A 73 -10.79 -14.89 0.68
CA GLN A 73 -11.16 -13.49 0.66
C GLN A 73 -9.93 -12.66 1.05
N ILE A 74 -9.35 -11.98 0.06
CA ILE A 74 -8.16 -11.14 0.25
C ILE A 74 -8.43 -9.75 -0.34
N LEU A 75 -8.03 -8.74 0.40
CA LEU A 75 -7.94 -7.36 -0.06
C LEU A 75 -6.47 -6.98 -0.19
N SER A 76 -6.03 -6.68 -1.40
CA SER A 76 -4.65 -6.23 -1.67
C SER A 76 -4.63 -4.78 -2.13
N ILE A 77 -3.65 -4.01 -1.69
CA ILE A 77 -3.37 -2.67 -2.19
C ILE A 77 -2.29 -2.80 -3.27
N GLU A 78 -2.66 -2.59 -4.54
CA GLU A 78 -1.75 -2.79 -5.67
C GLU A 78 -0.99 -1.53 -6.04
N LYS A 79 -1.64 -0.35 -5.94
CA LYS A 79 -1.03 0.92 -6.35
C LYS A 79 -1.59 2.08 -5.54
N ILE A 80 -0.74 3.06 -5.29
CA ILE A 80 -1.10 4.33 -4.69
C ILE A 80 -0.54 5.45 -5.58
N TRP A 81 -1.38 6.39 -5.96
CA TRP A 81 -0.94 7.65 -6.58
C TRP A 81 -1.24 8.80 -5.64
N ILE A 82 -0.31 9.73 -5.54
CA ILE A 82 -0.47 10.99 -4.81
C ILE A 82 -0.27 12.12 -5.81
N ASP A 83 -1.28 12.99 -5.93
CA ASP A 83 -1.32 14.07 -6.91
C ASP A 83 -1.00 13.60 -8.34
N ASN A 84 -1.55 12.43 -8.74
CA ASN A 84 -1.36 11.71 -10.01
C ASN A 84 0.03 11.10 -10.22
N ILE A 85 0.91 11.08 -9.23
CA ILE A 85 2.22 10.44 -9.31
C ILE A 85 2.17 9.09 -8.61
N LEU A 86 2.55 8.02 -9.32
CA LEU A 86 2.60 6.67 -8.78
C LEU A 86 3.72 6.56 -7.73
N ILE A 87 3.38 6.07 -6.55
CA ILE A 87 4.31 5.84 -5.46
C ILE A 87 4.91 4.44 -5.57
N ASP A 88 6.22 4.34 -5.38
CA ASP A 88 6.88 3.04 -5.25
C ASP A 88 6.56 2.45 -3.87
N LEU A 89 5.76 1.39 -3.85
CA LEU A 89 5.29 0.76 -2.63
C LEU A 89 6.43 0.11 -1.83
N ASN A 90 7.53 -0.31 -2.47
CA ASN A 90 8.66 -0.89 -1.75
C ASN A 90 9.36 0.16 -0.87
N ILE A 91 9.44 1.40 -1.34
CA ILE A 91 10.06 2.51 -0.61
C ILE A 91 9.24 2.88 0.64
N VAL A 92 7.92 2.85 0.53
CA VAL A 92 7.03 3.27 1.62
C VAL A 92 6.57 2.12 2.52
N LEU A 93 6.91 0.87 2.22
CA LEU A 93 6.54 -0.30 3.03
C LEU A 93 6.88 -0.18 4.52
N PRO A 94 8.02 0.42 4.94
CA PRO A 94 8.32 0.60 6.37
C PRO A 94 7.34 1.53 7.11
N PHE A 95 6.59 2.35 6.39
CA PHE A 95 5.60 3.31 6.92
C PHE A 95 4.17 2.80 6.79
N ILE A 96 4.03 1.53 6.44
CA ILE A 96 2.76 0.83 6.35
C ILE A 96 2.67 -0.14 7.50
N SER A 97 1.54 -0.12 8.18
CA SER A 97 1.23 -1.08 9.23
C SER A 97 -0.16 -1.68 8.97
N TYR A 98 -0.28 -2.97 9.24
CA TYR A 98 -1.54 -3.68 9.26
C TYR A 98 -1.67 -4.40 10.59
N THR A 99 -2.73 -4.07 11.33
CA THR A 99 -3.10 -4.70 12.61
C THR A 99 -4.25 -5.66 12.35
N PRO A 100 -3.98 -6.98 12.18
CA PRO A 100 -5.02 -7.96 11.91
C PRO A 100 -5.84 -8.26 13.15
N HIS A 101 -7.13 -8.46 12.97
CA HIS A 101 -8.05 -8.99 13.97
C HIS A 101 -8.28 -10.48 13.68
N TYR A 102 -7.48 -11.32 14.31
CA TYR A 102 -7.56 -12.77 14.12
C TYR A 102 -8.80 -13.36 14.74
N HIS A 103 -9.45 -14.30 14.04
CA HIS A 103 -10.49 -15.14 14.62
C HIS A 103 -9.88 -16.24 15.50
N GLN A 104 -10.69 -16.81 16.40
CA GLN A 104 -10.20 -17.76 17.41
C GLN A 104 -9.56 -19.00 16.79
N GLY A 105 -10.13 -19.54 15.71
CA GLY A 105 -9.58 -20.72 15.04
C GLY A 105 -8.16 -20.53 14.52
N TYR A 106 -7.79 -19.32 14.03
CA TYR A 106 -6.44 -19.02 13.64
C TYR A 106 -5.49 -18.90 14.85
N LEU A 107 -5.94 -18.31 15.94
CA LEU A 107 -5.17 -18.24 17.18
C LEU A 107 -4.89 -19.62 17.76
N ASP A 108 -5.88 -20.51 17.71
CA ASP A 108 -5.73 -21.91 18.15
C ASP A 108 -4.75 -22.67 17.23
N TYR A 109 -4.81 -22.46 15.92
CA TYR A 109 -3.84 -23.00 14.97
C TYR A 109 -2.42 -22.52 15.29
N CYS A 110 -2.22 -21.22 15.49
CA CYS A 110 -0.92 -20.64 15.85
C CYS A 110 -0.36 -21.28 17.13
N LYS A 111 -1.20 -21.37 18.16
CA LYS A 111 -0.82 -21.99 19.44
C LYS A 111 -0.42 -23.46 19.29
N ASN A 112 -1.19 -24.24 18.51
CA ASN A 112 -0.93 -25.67 18.32
C ASN A 112 0.32 -25.95 17.46
N ASN A 113 0.72 -25.00 16.61
CA ASN A 113 1.86 -25.14 15.71
C ASN A 113 3.09 -24.33 16.14
N ASN A 114 3.07 -23.69 17.32
CA ASN A 114 4.12 -22.79 17.81
C ASN A 114 4.44 -21.66 16.81
N VAL A 115 3.42 -21.07 16.19
CA VAL A 115 3.52 -19.90 15.29
C VAL A 115 3.06 -18.68 16.06
N ASP A 116 3.83 -17.61 16.04
CA ASP A 116 3.40 -16.34 16.62
C ASP A 116 2.41 -15.63 15.72
N ALA A 117 1.25 -15.26 16.27
CA ALA A 117 0.32 -14.37 15.60
C ALA A 117 0.84 -12.93 15.76
N ALA A 118 1.37 -12.37 14.68
CA ALA A 118 1.94 -11.02 14.71
C ALA A 118 0.86 -9.96 14.98
N ASN A 119 1.10 -9.07 15.94
CA ASN A 119 0.17 -8.01 16.28
C ASN A 119 0.11 -6.92 15.20
N THR A 120 1.20 -6.69 14.50
CA THR A 120 1.31 -5.71 13.41
C THR A 120 2.25 -6.25 12.33
N ILE A 121 1.88 -6.06 11.08
CA ILE A 121 2.58 -6.56 9.90
C ILE A 121 2.73 -5.42 8.88
N ASN A 122 3.89 -5.30 8.25
CA ASN A 122 4.10 -4.41 7.11
C ASN A 122 3.72 -5.17 5.84
N THR A 123 2.51 -4.96 5.34
CA THR A 123 1.99 -5.69 4.17
C THR A 123 0.98 -4.86 3.39
N TYR A 124 0.79 -5.23 2.13
CA TYR A 124 -0.26 -4.74 1.25
C TYR A 124 -1.40 -5.75 1.09
N ASP A 125 -1.23 -6.98 1.57
CA ASP A 125 -2.23 -8.05 1.48
C ASP A 125 -2.91 -8.26 2.84
N LEU A 126 -4.20 -8.02 2.89
CA LEU A 126 -5.02 -8.10 4.08
C LEU A 126 -5.84 -9.39 4.06
N HIS A 127 -5.32 -10.40 4.75
CA HIS A 127 -5.91 -11.74 4.83
C HIS A 127 -6.93 -11.89 5.96
N PHE A 128 -7.06 -10.91 6.85
CA PHE A 128 -7.98 -10.91 8.00
C PHE A 128 -8.76 -9.61 8.05
N ASN A 129 -9.75 -9.53 8.91
CA ASN A 129 -10.27 -8.23 9.35
C ASN A 129 -9.15 -7.45 10.04
N GLY A 130 -9.22 -6.15 10.06
CA GLY A 130 -8.20 -5.35 10.71
C GLY A 130 -8.07 -3.97 10.12
N ILE A 131 -7.05 -3.26 10.59
CA ILE A 131 -6.78 -1.87 10.22
C ILE A 131 -5.43 -1.81 9.51
N TRP A 132 -5.44 -1.36 8.28
CA TRP A 132 -4.27 -1.01 7.50
C TRP A 132 -4.08 0.50 7.55
N GLN A 133 -2.82 0.95 7.73
CA GLN A 133 -2.46 2.36 7.83
C GLN A 133 -1.21 2.63 7.00
N PHE A 134 -1.22 3.75 6.30
CA PHE A 134 -0.06 4.34 5.66
C PHE A 134 0.18 5.70 6.29
N GLU A 135 1.29 5.84 7.01
CA GLU A 135 1.72 7.07 7.66
C GLU A 135 2.83 7.73 6.86
N PHE A 136 2.81 9.05 6.75
CA PHE A 136 3.80 9.82 6.02
C PHE A 136 4.00 11.20 6.66
N GLU A 137 5.10 11.87 6.31
CA GLU A 137 5.36 13.22 6.80
C GLU A 137 4.89 14.28 5.80
N LEU A 138 4.58 15.45 6.29
CA LEU A 138 4.25 16.61 5.47
C LEU A 138 5.41 17.63 5.49
N PRO A 139 5.77 18.25 4.38
CA PRO A 139 5.20 18.08 3.03
C PRO A 139 5.54 16.72 2.40
N PHE A 140 4.53 16.01 1.90
CA PHE A 140 4.67 14.63 1.39
C PHE A 140 5.84 14.47 0.40
N TRP A 141 5.93 15.33 -0.61
CA TRP A 141 6.96 15.20 -1.64
C TRP A 141 8.37 15.38 -1.11
N SER A 142 8.59 16.27 -0.14
CA SER A 142 9.91 16.45 0.50
C SER A 142 10.32 15.18 1.25
N TRP A 143 9.41 14.60 2.01
CA TRP A 143 9.62 13.35 2.72
C TRP A 143 9.86 12.17 1.75
N TYR A 144 9.03 12.01 0.73
CA TYR A 144 9.14 10.92 -0.23
C TYR A 144 10.43 10.99 -1.06
N HIS A 145 10.86 12.20 -1.44
CA HIS A 145 12.15 12.38 -2.10
C HIS A 145 13.34 11.99 -1.23
N GLN A 146 13.29 12.30 0.07
CA GLN A 146 14.32 11.85 1.02
C GLN A 146 14.39 10.33 1.09
N LEU A 147 13.24 9.64 1.19
CA LEU A 147 13.20 8.18 1.20
C LEU A 147 13.77 7.58 -0.10
N ARG A 148 13.38 8.12 -1.25
CA ARG A 148 13.95 7.68 -2.54
C ARG A 148 15.45 7.87 -2.61
N LEU A 149 15.96 9.00 -2.13
CA LEU A 149 17.38 9.26 -2.09
C LEU A 149 18.11 8.26 -1.18
N MET A 150 17.56 7.98 0.00
CA MET A 150 18.10 6.98 0.92
C MET A 150 18.14 5.59 0.29
N ASP A 151 17.09 5.18 -0.40
CA ASP A 151 17.02 3.89 -1.09
C ASP A 151 18.05 3.80 -2.23
N LEU A 152 18.11 4.83 -3.09
CA LEU A 152 19.05 4.90 -4.20
C LEU A 152 20.51 4.96 -3.75
N THR A 153 20.79 5.52 -2.58
CA THR A 153 22.16 5.62 -2.04
C THR A 153 22.53 4.46 -1.11
N ARG A 154 21.61 3.54 -0.88
CA ARG A 154 21.82 2.38 -0.02
C ARG A 154 22.97 1.52 -0.52
N GLY A 155 23.99 1.34 0.33
CA GLY A 155 25.19 0.58 0.00
C GLY A 155 26.26 1.34 -0.80
N LEU A 156 26.02 2.62 -1.13
CA LEU A 156 27.03 3.49 -1.75
C LEU A 156 27.96 4.09 -0.67
N ASN A 157 29.21 4.32 -1.04
CA ASN A 157 30.13 5.11 -0.20
C ASN A 157 29.92 6.61 -0.41
N GLN A 158 30.49 7.43 0.48
CA GLN A 158 30.29 8.88 0.48
C GLN A 158 30.63 9.56 -0.87
N SER A 159 31.71 9.17 -1.52
CA SER A 159 32.10 9.76 -2.81
C SER A 159 31.15 9.39 -3.97
N GLN A 160 30.55 8.18 -3.92
CA GLN A 160 29.54 7.75 -4.87
C GLN A 160 28.24 8.52 -4.64
N ILE A 161 27.84 8.75 -3.37
CA ILE A 161 26.67 9.55 -3.01
C ILE A 161 26.82 10.98 -3.50
N GLU A 162 27.94 11.63 -3.23
CA GLU A 162 28.22 13.01 -3.68
C GLU A 162 28.17 13.13 -5.20
N ARG A 163 28.74 12.16 -5.92
CA ARG A 163 28.68 12.12 -7.39
C ARG A 163 27.25 11.98 -7.89
N TYR A 164 26.45 11.13 -7.25
CA TYR A 164 25.05 10.89 -7.60
C TYR A 164 24.20 12.15 -7.38
N ILE A 165 24.32 12.78 -6.21
CA ILE A 165 23.63 14.02 -5.86
C ILE A 165 24.04 15.13 -6.84
N GLY A 166 25.33 15.26 -7.16
CA GLY A 166 25.82 16.25 -8.12
C GLY A 166 25.25 16.07 -9.52
N GLN A 167 25.08 14.84 -9.98
CA GLN A 167 24.46 14.52 -11.26
C GLN A 167 22.96 14.88 -11.26
N PHE A 168 22.25 14.51 -10.21
CA PHE A 168 20.82 14.84 -10.04
C PHE A 168 20.57 16.35 -9.96
N ASP A 169 21.39 17.07 -9.22
CA ASP A 169 21.33 18.54 -9.14
C ASP A 169 21.56 19.21 -10.50
N THR A 170 22.45 18.65 -11.30
CA THR A 170 22.74 19.13 -12.66
C THR A 170 21.55 18.91 -13.61
N GLU A 171 20.94 17.72 -13.58
CA GLU A 171 19.75 17.39 -14.38
C GLU A 171 18.55 18.25 -13.97
N THR A 172 18.33 18.45 -12.67
CA THR A 172 17.27 19.32 -12.15
C THR A 172 17.47 20.77 -12.58
N LYS A 173 18.69 21.28 -12.56
CA LYS A 173 19.02 22.63 -13.06
C LYS A 173 18.77 22.74 -14.56
N GLN A 174 19.13 21.74 -15.36
CA GLN A 174 18.85 21.71 -16.80
C GLN A 174 17.36 21.70 -17.11
N MET A 175 16.57 20.90 -16.37
CA MET A 175 15.11 20.91 -16.50
C MET A 175 14.51 22.27 -16.15
N LEU A 176 14.96 22.92 -15.08
CA LEU A 176 14.49 24.25 -14.69
C LEU A 176 14.83 25.32 -15.72
N ILE A 177 16.00 25.23 -16.38
CA ILE A 177 16.37 26.12 -17.46
C ILE A 177 15.47 25.92 -18.68
N ALA A 178 15.23 24.66 -19.08
CA ALA A 178 14.34 24.31 -20.19
C ALA A 178 12.89 24.79 -19.95
N LEU A 179 12.39 24.62 -18.73
CA LEU A 179 11.05 25.10 -18.35
C LEU A 179 10.94 26.63 -18.40
N LYS A 180 11.95 27.36 -18.00
CA LYS A 180 11.99 28.85 -18.10
C LYS A 180 11.98 29.35 -19.54
N GLU A 181 12.56 28.61 -20.48
CA GLU A 181 12.53 28.95 -21.90
C GLU A 181 11.17 28.65 -22.56
N TYR A 182 10.44 27.68 -22.02
CA TYR A 182 9.12 27.29 -22.53
C TYR A 182 7.99 28.24 -22.07
N VAL A 183 8.17 28.94 -20.98
CA VAL A 183 7.19 29.91 -20.40
C VAL A 183 7.34 31.32 -20.93
N LYS A 184 8.32 31.60 -21.81
CA LYS A 184 8.47 32.87 -22.53
C LYS A 184 7.71 32.83 -23.86
#